data_93b5a9bc05c9b1478fcf6e72fed0d3d5
#
_entry.id   93b5a9bc05c9b1478fcf6e72fed0d3d5
#
_cell.length_a   1.000
_cell.length_b   1.000
_cell.length_c   1.000
_cell.angle_alpha   90.00
_cell.angle_beta   90.00
_cell.angle_gamma   90.00
#
_symmetry.space_group_name_H-M   'P 1'
#
loop_
_entity.id
_entity.type
_entity.pdbx_description
1 polymer ?
#
loop_
_entity_poly.entity_id
_entity_poly.type
_entity_poly.pdbx_seq_one_letter_code
_entity_poly.pdbx_strand_id
1 'polypeptide(L)'
;MGVFVFILRPNQIYYSMKKVISLGEIMLRLSPANDLRFLQTECLDAVFGGSEANVAVALSQLGQPAAFVTKLPDNVVGEMALQVLRRYGVDTSAVIRGGKRLGIYFLEKGFSSCSSICTYDRAHSAIAEAKPEEFVWKRIFEEAGWFHFSGITPALSDEAAEICLQACQTARELGIGVSCDVNYRSKLWSMDKAREVMSEIGRYVDVAIVNEEEACLLYTSDAADE
;
A
#
# COMPACT_ATOMS: atom_id res chain seq x y z
N MET A 1 12.96 -13.14 12.02
CA MET A 1 12.76 -11.73 11.71
C MET A 1 11.48 -11.29 12.44
N GLY A 2 11.60 -10.45 13.46
CA GLY A 2 10.46 -9.99 14.25
C GLY A 2 9.76 -8.82 13.56
N VAL A 3 8.43 -8.75 13.68
CA VAL A 3 7.65 -7.57 13.29
C VAL A 3 7.27 -6.85 14.57
N PHE A 4 7.55 -5.55 14.64
CA PHE A 4 7.23 -4.71 15.78
C PHE A 4 6.09 -3.76 15.41
N VAL A 5 5.18 -3.56 16.36
CA VAL A 5 4.08 -2.60 16.24
C VAL A 5 4.32 -1.50 17.26
N PHE A 6 4.58 -0.30 16.80
CA PHE A 6 4.74 0.86 17.66
C PHE A 6 3.47 1.69 17.68
N ILE A 7 2.87 1.85 18.86
CA ILE A 7 1.76 2.77 19.08
C ILE A 7 2.35 4.12 19.47
N LEU A 8 2.41 5.04 18.55
CA LEU A 8 3.02 6.35 18.73
C LEU A 8 2.12 7.30 19.53
N ARG A 9 0.80 7.03 19.56
CA ARG A 9 -0.21 7.86 20.23
C ARG A 9 -1.30 7.01 20.89
N PRO A 10 -1.06 6.42 22.06
CA PRO A 10 -1.96 5.42 22.66
C PRO A 10 -3.34 5.97 23.08
N ASN A 11 -3.48 7.28 23.28
CA ASN A 11 -4.71 7.87 23.83
C ASN A 11 -5.83 8.10 22.80
N GLN A 12 -5.66 7.72 21.53
CA GLN A 12 -6.64 7.95 20.44
C GLN A 12 -7.19 6.69 19.78
N ILE A 13 -6.81 5.50 20.26
CA ILE A 13 -7.32 4.25 19.67
C ILE A 13 -8.71 3.97 20.23
N TYR A 14 -9.74 4.50 19.56
CA TYR A 14 -11.13 4.14 19.80
C TYR A 14 -11.53 3.04 18.83
N TYR A 15 -11.99 1.91 19.36
CA TYR A 15 -12.66 0.87 18.58
C TYR A 15 -13.97 1.44 18.02
N SER A 16 -13.94 1.85 16.76
CA SER A 16 -15.13 2.28 16.03
C SER A 16 -15.45 1.26 14.95
N MET A 17 -16.73 0.90 14.81
CA MET A 17 -17.25 0.15 13.66
C MET A 17 -17.20 0.95 12.34
N LYS A 18 -16.57 2.13 12.35
CA LYS A 18 -16.38 2.97 11.19
C LYS A 18 -15.46 2.29 10.16
N LYS A 19 -15.59 2.73 8.91
CA LYS A 19 -14.85 2.19 7.77
C LYS A 19 -13.34 2.41 7.91
N VAL A 20 -12.56 1.40 7.57
CA VAL A 20 -11.11 1.52 7.39
C VAL A 20 -10.82 1.83 5.93
N ILE A 21 -10.12 2.93 5.68
CA ILE A 21 -9.69 3.33 4.34
C ILE A 21 -8.23 2.93 4.16
N SER A 22 -7.91 2.16 3.11
CA SER A 22 -6.52 1.87 2.76
C SER A 22 -6.15 2.45 1.39
N LEU A 23 -4.97 3.05 1.30
CA LEU A 23 -4.43 3.66 0.08
C LEU A 23 -3.21 2.87 -0.41
N GLY A 24 -3.22 2.45 -1.66
CA GLY A 24 -2.04 1.78 -2.20
C GLY A 24 -2.16 1.34 -3.65
N GLU A 25 -1.20 0.56 -4.10
CA GLU A 25 -1.21 -0.04 -5.42
C GLU A 25 -1.71 -1.47 -5.38
N ILE A 26 -2.66 -1.80 -6.27
CA ILE A 26 -3.00 -3.17 -6.60
C ILE A 26 -2.36 -3.51 -7.95
N MET A 27 -1.63 -4.62 -8.00
CA MET A 27 -0.90 -5.08 -9.18
C MET A 27 -1.44 -6.41 -9.68
N LEU A 28 -1.23 -6.68 -10.97
CA LEU A 28 -1.42 -7.98 -11.56
C LEU A 28 -0.17 -8.83 -11.34
N ARG A 29 -0.29 -9.91 -10.57
CA ARG A 29 0.74 -10.94 -10.45
C ARG A 29 0.56 -11.97 -11.54
N LEU A 30 1.64 -12.25 -12.28
CA LEU A 30 1.73 -13.35 -13.23
C LEU A 30 2.73 -14.37 -12.70
N SER A 31 2.32 -15.62 -12.59
CA SER A 31 3.17 -16.71 -12.10
C SER A 31 2.93 -18.00 -12.88
N PRO A 32 4.00 -18.80 -13.14
CA PRO A 32 3.81 -20.15 -13.68
C PRO A 32 2.97 -20.99 -12.74
N ALA A 33 2.13 -21.85 -13.29
CA ALA A 33 1.37 -22.84 -12.53
C ALA A 33 2.31 -23.99 -12.06
N ASN A 34 1.90 -24.70 -11.01
CA ASN A 34 2.52 -25.97 -10.57
C ASN A 34 4.03 -25.91 -10.33
N ASP A 35 4.54 -24.79 -9.79
CA ASP A 35 5.96 -24.60 -9.45
C ASP A 35 6.93 -24.68 -10.65
N LEU A 36 6.43 -24.53 -11.87
CA LEU A 36 7.25 -24.43 -13.07
C LEU A 36 8.05 -23.11 -13.09
N ARG A 37 9.11 -23.11 -13.87
CA ARG A 37 9.86 -21.90 -14.20
C ARG A 37 9.21 -21.18 -15.39
N PHE A 38 9.44 -19.87 -15.54
CA PHE A 38 8.92 -19.12 -16.68
C PHE A 38 9.33 -19.72 -18.02
N LEU A 39 10.55 -20.26 -18.11
CA LEU A 39 11.05 -20.90 -19.34
C LEU A 39 10.45 -22.29 -19.62
N GLN A 40 9.62 -22.80 -18.72
CA GLN A 40 9.03 -24.14 -18.81
C GLN A 40 7.50 -24.10 -19.06
N THR A 41 6.90 -22.91 -19.12
CA THR A 41 5.44 -22.77 -19.23
C THR A 41 5.06 -21.84 -20.36
N GLU A 42 3.94 -22.14 -21.00
CA GLU A 42 3.27 -21.25 -21.98
C GLU A 42 2.06 -20.55 -21.38
N CYS A 43 1.68 -20.90 -20.13
CA CYS A 43 0.52 -20.35 -19.44
C CYS A 43 0.91 -19.77 -18.09
N LEU A 44 0.30 -18.65 -17.70
CA LEU A 44 0.54 -17.98 -16.44
C LEU A 44 -0.76 -17.80 -15.67
N ASP A 45 -0.73 -18.07 -14.37
CA ASP A 45 -1.80 -17.70 -13.44
C ASP A 45 -1.80 -16.18 -13.22
N ALA A 46 -2.97 -15.59 -13.36
CA ALA A 46 -3.20 -14.16 -13.17
C ALA A 46 -3.93 -13.90 -11.85
N VAL A 47 -3.26 -13.25 -10.90
CA VAL A 47 -3.81 -12.93 -9.58
C VAL A 47 -3.56 -11.47 -9.25
N PHE A 48 -4.55 -10.80 -8.68
CA PHE A 48 -4.39 -9.41 -8.23
C PHE A 48 -4.01 -9.37 -6.75
N GLY A 49 -3.12 -8.44 -6.40
CA GLY A 49 -2.70 -8.23 -5.01
C GLY A 49 -1.89 -6.96 -4.84
N GLY A 50 -1.84 -6.49 -3.61
CA GLY A 50 -1.07 -5.34 -3.17
C GLY A 50 -1.09 -5.32 -1.65
N SER A 51 -0.10 -4.70 -1.00
CA SER A 51 0.00 -4.68 0.45
C SER A 51 -1.31 -4.19 1.08
N GLU A 52 -1.71 -3.00 0.75
CA GLU A 52 -2.88 -2.31 1.31
C GLU A 52 -4.20 -2.89 0.78
N ALA A 53 -4.21 -3.38 -0.47
CA ALA A 53 -5.36 -4.10 -1.03
C ALA A 53 -5.63 -5.40 -0.25
N ASN A 54 -4.57 -6.13 0.12
CA ASN A 54 -4.69 -7.32 0.95
C ASN A 54 -5.21 -7.00 2.35
N VAL A 55 -4.78 -5.87 2.95
CA VAL A 55 -5.32 -5.39 4.23
C VAL A 55 -6.81 -5.10 4.12
N ALA A 56 -7.26 -4.38 3.08
CA ALA A 56 -8.68 -4.09 2.86
C ALA A 56 -9.50 -5.38 2.71
N VAL A 57 -8.99 -6.35 1.94
CA VAL A 57 -9.63 -7.66 1.76
C VAL A 57 -9.71 -8.41 3.08
N ALA A 58 -8.61 -8.48 3.84
CA ALA A 58 -8.58 -9.18 5.12
C ALA A 58 -9.57 -8.57 6.12
N LEU A 59 -9.61 -7.26 6.25
CA LEU A 59 -10.54 -6.55 7.11
C LEU A 59 -11.99 -6.83 6.71
N SER A 60 -12.31 -6.74 5.42
CA SER A 60 -13.65 -7.03 4.91
C SER A 60 -14.09 -8.47 5.22
N GLN A 61 -13.19 -9.45 5.04
CA GLN A 61 -13.48 -10.86 5.36
C GLN A 61 -13.64 -11.12 6.86
N LEU A 62 -13.06 -10.28 7.72
CA LEU A 62 -13.23 -10.31 9.17
C LEU A 62 -14.46 -9.52 9.64
N GLY A 63 -15.28 -8.99 8.72
CA GLY A 63 -16.50 -8.26 9.04
C GLY A 63 -16.29 -6.78 9.36
N GLN A 64 -15.08 -6.25 9.21
CA GLN A 64 -14.78 -4.83 9.38
C GLN A 64 -15.02 -4.11 8.05
N PRO A 65 -15.91 -3.07 7.98
CA PRO A 65 -16.08 -2.29 6.77
C PRO A 65 -14.74 -1.71 6.29
N ALA A 66 -14.39 -1.96 5.04
CA ALA A 66 -13.13 -1.51 4.45
C ALA A 66 -13.34 -0.96 3.04
N ALA A 67 -12.63 0.11 2.71
CA ALA A 67 -12.54 0.64 1.36
C ALA A 67 -11.09 0.71 0.91
N PHE A 68 -10.90 0.57 -0.39
CA PHE A 68 -9.59 0.67 -1.00
C PHE A 68 -9.54 1.87 -1.96
N VAL A 69 -8.55 2.72 -1.76
CA VAL A 69 -8.30 3.92 -2.56
C VAL A 69 -7.07 3.68 -3.44
N THR A 70 -7.24 3.91 -4.71
CA THR A 70 -6.17 3.76 -5.71
C THR A 70 -6.59 4.45 -7.01
N LYS A 71 -5.69 4.49 -8.00
CA LYS A 71 -6.04 4.83 -9.37
C LYS A 71 -5.78 3.64 -10.28
N LEU A 72 -6.77 3.27 -11.09
CA LEU A 72 -6.74 2.14 -12.01
C LEU A 72 -6.99 2.59 -13.44
N PRO A 73 -6.32 1.97 -14.43
CA PRO A 73 -6.57 2.29 -15.83
C PRO A 73 -8.03 1.99 -16.22
N ASP A 74 -8.55 2.81 -17.12
CA ASP A 74 -9.91 2.63 -17.64
C ASP A 74 -9.91 1.63 -18.81
N ASN A 75 -9.63 0.37 -18.46
CA ASN A 75 -9.61 -0.76 -19.39
C ASN A 75 -10.03 -2.05 -18.68
N VAL A 76 -10.07 -3.16 -19.43
CA VAL A 76 -10.51 -4.47 -18.92
C VAL A 76 -9.66 -4.96 -17.75
N VAL A 77 -8.34 -4.69 -17.73
CA VAL A 77 -7.45 -5.15 -16.66
C VAL A 77 -7.73 -4.39 -15.36
N GLY A 78 -7.95 -3.07 -15.45
CA GLY A 78 -8.38 -2.27 -14.31
C GLY A 78 -9.76 -2.70 -13.79
N GLU A 79 -10.69 -3.09 -14.67
CA GLU A 79 -11.99 -3.62 -14.25
C GLU A 79 -11.86 -4.97 -13.57
N MET A 80 -10.98 -5.86 -14.04
CA MET A 80 -10.70 -7.14 -13.37
C MET A 80 -10.18 -6.91 -11.94
N ALA A 81 -9.29 -5.94 -11.72
CA ALA A 81 -8.80 -5.59 -10.39
C ALA A 81 -9.94 -5.12 -9.47
N LEU A 82 -10.84 -4.27 -9.96
CA LEU A 82 -12.03 -3.82 -9.22
C LEU A 82 -12.95 -4.99 -8.85
N GLN A 83 -13.20 -5.89 -9.78
CA GLN A 83 -14.07 -7.04 -9.54
C GLN A 83 -13.50 -7.98 -8.48
N VAL A 84 -12.18 -8.16 -8.44
CA VAL A 84 -11.54 -8.95 -7.39
C VAL A 84 -11.78 -8.32 -6.02
N LEU A 85 -11.57 -7.01 -5.86
CA LEU A 85 -11.82 -6.31 -4.60
C LEU A 85 -13.30 -6.42 -4.17
N ARG A 86 -14.23 -6.16 -5.09
CA ARG A 86 -15.67 -6.24 -4.85
C ARG A 86 -16.14 -7.64 -4.48
N ARG A 87 -15.54 -8.69 -5.06
CA ARG A 87 -15.82 -10.09 -4.72
C ARG A 87 -15.59 -10.38 -3.24
N TYR A 88 -14.59 -9.72 -2.63
CA TYR A 88 -14.28 -9.85 -1.22
C TYR A 88 -14.98 -8.81 -0.33
N GLY A 89 -15.92 -8.03 -0.88
CA GLY A 89 -16.72 -7.07 -0.12
C GLY A 89 -16.01 -5.75 0.18
N VAL A 90 -14.89 -5.46 -0.48
CA VAL A 90 -14.19 -4.18 -0.32
C VAL A 90 -14.95 -3.09 -1.08
N ASP A 91 -15.19 -1.96 -0.42
CA ASP A 91 -15.76 -0.77 -1.05
C ASP A 91 -14.72 -0.14 -2.01
N THR A 92 -15.11 0.00 -3.27
CA THR A 92 -14.28 0.56 -4.33
C THR A 92 -14.81 1.90 -4.87
N SER A 93 -15.72 2.54 -4.14
CA SER A 93 -16.36 3.80 -4.56
C SER A 93 -15.39 4.97 -4.69
N ALA A 94 -14.27 4.92 -3.96
CA ALA A 94 -13.21 5.92 -3.99
C ALA A 94 -12.06 5.57 -4.96
N VAL A 95 -12.21 4.51 -5.78
CA VAL A 95 -11.20 4.18 -6.81
C VAL A 95 -11.34 5.13 -7.99
N ILE A 96 -10.23 5.80 -8.32
CA ILE A 96 -10.15 6.72 -9.46
C ILE A 96 -9.89 5.91 -10.73
N ARG A 97 -10.57 6.27 -11.83
CA ARG A 97 -10.35 5.65 -13.15
C ARG A 97 -9.54 6.57 -14.04
N GLY A 98 -8.54 6.03 -14.69
CA GLY A 98 -7.66 6.75 -15.60
C GLY A 98 -6.23 6.22 -15.58
N GLY A 99 -5.35 6.87 -16.33
CA GLY A 99 -3.99 6.38 -16.52
C GLY A 99 -3.90 5.30 -17.61
N LYS A 100 -2.68 4.86 -17.92
CA LYS A 100 -2.43 4.00 -19.08
C LYS A 100 -2.39 2.51 -18.75
N ARG A 101 -1.86 2.15 -17.57
CA ARG A 101 -1.58 0.76 -17.23
C ARG A 101 -1.70 0.46 -15.74
N LEU A 102 -1.93 -0.80 -15.45
CA LEU A 102 -1.76 -1.38 -14.13
C LEU A 102 -0.29 -1.82 -13.94
N GLY A 103 0.23 -1.74 -12.73
CA GLY A 103 1.50 -2.37 -12.38
C GLY A 103 1.41 -3.88 -12.47
N ILE A 104 2.47 -4.52 -12.96
CA ILE A 104 2.57 -5.98 -13.10
C ILE A 104 3.82 -6.44 -12.35
N TYR A 105 3.77 -7.64 -11.79
CA TYR A 105 4.97 -8.33 -11.37
C TYR A 105 4.91 -9.82 -11.72
N PHE A 106 6.07 -10.34 -12.04
CA PHE A 106 6.28 -11.73 -12.39
C PHE A 106 6.87 -12.45 -11.18
N LEU A 107 6.19 -13.47 -10.70
CA LEU A 107 6.62 -14.24 -9.53
C LEU A 107 6.92 -15.68 -9.93
N GLU A 108 8.18 -16.03 -9.86
CA GLU A 108 8.62 -17.43 -9.91
C GLU A 108 8.78 -17.94 -8.49
N LYS A 109 7.96 -18.90 -8.10
CA LYS A 109 8.00 -19.47 -6.75
C LYS A 109 9.29 -20.23 -6.52
N GLY A 110 9.88 -20.03 -5.37
CA GLY A 110 11.01 -20.85 -4.92
C GLY A 110 10.55 -22.25 -4.54
N PHE A 111 11.46 -23.20 -4.73
CA PHE A 111 11.24 -24.57 -4.29
C PHE A 111 12.50 -25.09 -3.62
N SER A 112 12.35 -25.74 -2.46
CA SER A 112 13.47 -26.24 -1.65
C SER A 112 14.49 -25.14 -1.32
N SER A 113 15.74 -25.28 -1.73
CA SER A 113 16.82 -24.30 -1.50
C SER A 113 16.83 -23.12 -2.48
N CYS A 114 15.98 -23.14 -3.51
CA CYS A 114 15.90 -22.06 -4.48
C CYS A 114 14.94 -20.97 -3.98
N SER A 115 15.43 -19.73 -3.87
CA SER A 115 14.59 -18.58 -3.49
C SER A 115 13.59 -18.22 -4.59
N SER A 116 12.46 -17.62 -4.20
CA SER A 116 11.52 -17.02 -5.15
C SER A 116 12.16 -15.83 -5.86
N ILE A 117 11.85 -15.70 -7.16
CA ILE A 117 12.29 -14.55 -7.97
C ILE A 117 11.09 -13.69 -8.27
N CYS A 118 11.21 -12.40 -7.96
CA CYS A 118 10.19 -11.41 -8.25
C CYS A 118 10.75 -10.31 -9.15
N THR A 119 10.16 -10.19 -10.35
CA THR A 119 10.50 -9.15 -11.33
C THR A 119 9.33 -8.19 -11.46
N TYR A 120 9.59 -6.90 -11.21
CA TYR A 120 8.57 -5.85 -11.27
C TYR A 120 8.59 -5.15 -12.62
N ASP A 121 7.39 -4.94 -13.17
CA ASP A 121 7.07 -4.04 -14.27
C ASP A 121 5.94 -3.10 -13.82
N ARG A 122 6.27 -2.12 -12.97
CA ARG A 122 5.30 -1.24 -12.32
C ARG A 122 5.54 0.26 -12.58
N ALA A 123 6.60 0.62 -13.27
CA ALA A 123 6.85 2.01 -13.63
C ALA A 123 5.67 2.56 -14.44
N HIS A 124 5.33 3.82 -14.20
CA HIS A 124 4.24 4.50 -14.90
C HIS A 124 2.87 3.81 -14.76
N SER A 125 2.65 3.11 -13.66
CA SER A 125 1.31 2.60 -13.34
C SER A 125 0.36 3.77 -13.04
N ALA A 126 -0.95 3.53 -13.20
CA ALA A 126 -1.95 4.58 -13.03
C ALA A 126 -1.85 5.29 -11.68
N ILE A 127 -1.58 4.56 -10.59
CA ILE A 127 -1.41 5.17 -9.26
C ILE A 127 -0.06 5.90 -9.13
N ALA A 128 1.01 5.41 -9.76
CA ALA A 128 2.30 6.09 -9.73
C ALA A 128 2.28 7.43 -10.50
N GLU A 129 1.40 7.58 -11.49
CA GLU A 129 1.18 8.82 -12.25
C GLU A 129 -0.07 9.60 -11.78
N ALA A 130 -0.66 9.21 -10.65
CA ALA A 130 -1.80 9.93 -10.07
C ALA A 130 -1.38 11.31 -9.57
N LYS A 131 -2.34 12.26 -9.58
CA LYS A 131 -2.10 13.61 -9.11
C LYS A 131 -2.85 13.86 -7.81
N PRO A 132 -2.27 14.63 -6.85
CA PRO A 132 -2.92 14.91 -5.56
C PRO A 132 -4.33 15.49 -5.67
N GLU A 133 -4.58 16.35 -6.65
CA GLU A 133 -5.88 16.97 -6.88
C GLU A 133 -6.98 16.00 -7.33
N GLU A 134 -6.65 14.79 -7.72
CA GLU A 134 -7.62 13.77 -8.07
C GLU A 134 -8.29 13.14 -6.81
N PHE A 135 -7.70 13.34 -5.62
CA PHE A 135 -8.14 12.74 -4.36
C PHE A 135 -8.84 13.77 -3.48
N VAL A 136 -10.16 13.71 -3.40
CA VAL A 136 -10.96 14.58 -2.52
C VAL A 136 -11.03 13.93 -1.14
N TRP A 137 -9.96 14.06 -0.34
CA TRP A 137 -9.79 13.33 0.93
C TRP A 137 -10.93 13.54 1.92
N LYS A 138 -11.49 14.75 2.05
CA LYS A 138 -12.63 15.01 2.94
C LYS A 138 -13.85 14.17 2.59
N ARG A 139 -14.09 13.93 1.29
CA ARG A 139 -15.18 13.06 0.83
C ARG A 139 -14.83 11.59 1.02
N ILE A 140 -13.56 11.18 0.74
CA ILE A 140 -13.11 9.81 0.92
C ILE A 140 -13.21 9.39 2.39
N PHE A 141 -12.97 10.30 3.31
CA PHE A 141 -12.96 10.06 4.75
C PHE A 141 -14.29 10.29 5.47
N GLU A 142 -15.38 10.58 4.75
CA GLU A 142 -16.68 10.95 5.36
C GLU A 142 -17.19 9.92 6.38
N GLU A 143 -17.01 8.61 6.11
CA GLU A 143 -17.38 7.51 7.00
C GLU A 143 -16.18 6.81 7.66
N ALA A 144 -15.00 7.35 7.52
CA ALA A 144 -13.78 6.72 7.98
C ALA A 144 -13.58 6.87 9.49
N GLY A 145 -13.05 5.82 10.11
CA GLY A 145 -12.53 5.86 11.47
C GLY A 145 -11.03 5.56 11.54
N TRP A 146 -10.49 5.00 10.46
CA TRP A 146 -9.08 4.64 10.35
C TRP A 146 -8.58 4.77 8.93
N PHE A 147 -7.33 5.22 8.78
CA PHE A 147 -6.61 5.28 7.53
C PHE A 147 -5.36 4.38 7.60
N HIS A 148 -5.11 3.61 6.56
CA HIS A 148 -3.95 2.73 6.46
C HIS A 148 -3.24 2.89 5.12
N PHE A 149 -1.92 2.93 5.15
CA PHE A 149 -1.05 2.89 3.97
C PHE A 149 0.26 2.17 4.29
N SER A 150 1.08 1.89 3.28
CA SER A 150 2.45 1.41 3.50
C SER A 150 3.46 2.38 2.86
N GLY A 151 4.71 2.29 3.29
CA GLY A 151 5.82 3.06 2.72
C GLY A 151 6.13 2.71 1.25
N ILE A 152 5.47 1.68 0.69
CA ILE A 152 5.54 1.40 -0.74
C ILE A 152 4.84 2.49 -1.54
N THR A 153 3.69 2.97 -1.08
CA THR A 153 2.88 3.94 -1.82
C THR A 153 3.61 5.26 -2.03
N PRO A 154 4.15 5.95 -1.00
CA PRO A 154 4.93 7.17 -1.22
C PRO A 154 6.24 6.95 -1.99
N ALA A 155 6.73 5.72 -2.08
CA ALA A 155 7.93 5.37 -2.84
C ALA A 155 7.70 5.24 -4.35
N LEU A 156 6.44 5.31 -4.83
CA LEU A 156 6.11 5.15 -6.26
C LEU A 156 6.48 6.39 -7.08
N SER A 157 6.30 7.57 -6.51
CA SER A 157 6.62 8.87 -7.14
C SER A 157 6.54 9.99 -6.09
N ASP A 158 7.06 11.18 -6.43
CA ASP A 158 6.93 12.35 -5.56
C ASP A 158 5.45 12.78 -5.41
N GLU A 159 4.64 12.64 -6.47
CA GLU A 159 3.21 12.88 -6.38
C GLU A 159 2.50 11.87 -5.47
N ALA A 160 2.89 10.60 -5.50
CA ALA A 160 2.34 9.60 -4.60
C ALA A 160 2.73 9.86 -3.13
N ALA A 161 3.91 10.40 -2.88
CA ALA A 161 4.31 10.86 -1.54
C ALA A 161 3.44 12.03 -1.08
N GLU A 162 3.18 13.00 -1.93
CA GLU A 162 2.30 14.14 -1.64
C GLU A 162 0.85 13.68 -1.40
N ILE A 163 0.34 12.72 -2.18
CA ILE A 163 -0.99 12.09 -1.97
C ILE A 163 -1.07 11.47 -0.57
N CYS A 164 -0.05 10.72 -0.15
CA CYS A 164 0.01 10.14 1.19
C CYS A 164 0.06 11.20 2.29
N LEU A 165 0.85 12.25 2.11
CA LEU A 165 0.97 13.35 3.06
C LEU A 165 -0.37 14.07 3.25
N GLN A 166 -1.04 14.45 2.15
CA GLN A 166 -2.36 15.10 2.19
C GLN A 166 -3.42 14.21 2.84
N ALA A 167 -3.39 12.90 2.57
CA ALA A 167 -4.28 11.94 3.23
C ALA A 167 -4.07 11.95 4.75
N CYS A 168 -2.81 11.86 5.20
CA CYS A 168 -2.47 11.86 6.61
C CYS A 168 -2.83 13.18 7.31
N GLN A 169 -2.59 14.31 6.67
CA GLN A 169 -2.96 15.63 7.18
C GLN A 169 -4.49 15.74 7.34
N THR A 170 -5.23 15.35 6.30
CA THR A 170 -6.71 15.39 6.35
C THR A 170 -7.26 14.42 7.38
N ALA A 171 -6.72 13.20 7.49
CA ALA A 171 -7.11 12.25 8.53
C ALA A 171 -6.92 12.84 9.93
N ARG A 172 -5.78 13.53 10.14
CA ARG A 172 -5.50 14.23 11.41
C ARG A 172 -6.50 15.36 11.70
N GLU A 173 -6.82 16.18 10.71
CA GLU A 173 -7.82 17.26 10.86
C GLU A 173 -9.20 16.71 11.26
N LEU A 174 -9.57 15.54 10.75
CA LEU A 174 -10.83 14.87 10.99
C LEU A 174 -10.86 13.96 12.23
N GLY A 175 -9.71 13.83 12.95
CA GLY A 175 -9.59 12.95 14.11
C GLY A 175 -9.64 11.47 13.78
N ILE A 176 -9.23 11.09 12.57
CA ILE A 176 -9.15 9.70 12.08
C ILE A 176 -7.78 9.14 12.43
N GLY A 177 -7.73 7.93 13.00
CA GLY A 177 -6.49 7.24 13.32
C GLY A 177 -5.72 6.81 12.07
N VAL A 178 -4.41 6.88 12.11
CA VAL A 178 -3.52 6.57 10.97
C VAL A 178 -2.55 5.46 11.33
N SER A 179 -2.48 4.43 10.49
CA SER A 179 -1.45 3.39 10.57
C SER A 179 -0.63 3.29 9.29
N CYS A 180 0.64 2.99 9.47
CA CYS A 180 1.59 2.79 8.38
C CYS A 180 2.40 1.51 8.58
N ASP A 181 2.44 0.65 7.56
CA ASP A 181 3.47 -0.40 7.44
C ASP A 181 4.66 0.21 6.68
N VAL A 182 5.79 0.41 7.37
CA VAL A 182 6.96 1.10 6.77
C VAL A 182 7.46 0.40 5.51
N ASN A 183 7.49 -0.92 5.51
CA ASN A 183 7.64 -1.78 4.33
C ASN A 183 8.67 -1.27 3.31
N TYR A 184 9.86 -0.91 3.80
CA TYR A 184 10.92 -0.32 2.98
C TYR A 184 11.32 -1.22 1.80
N ARG A 185 11.48 -0.62 0.64
CA ARG A 185 11.87 -1.29 -0.59
C ARG A 185 13.03 -0.56 -1.28
N SER A 186 14.25 -1.06 -1.12
CA SER A 186 15.47 -0.49 -1.73
C SER A 186 15.42 -0.39 -3.27
N LYS A 187 14.54 -1.17 -3.92
CA LYS A 187 14.32 -1.10 -5.38
C LYS A 187 13.47 0.10 -5.82
N LEU A 188 12.78 0.79 -4.90
CA LEU A 188 11.92 1.93 -5.22
C LEU A 188 12.58 3.26 -4.92
N TRP A 189 13.28 3.36 -3.81
CA TRP A 189 13.94 4.61 -3.38
C TRP A 189 15.18 4.34 -2.53
N SER A 190 16.03 5.37 -2.40
CA SER A 190 17.19 5.30 -1.51
C SER A 190 16.76 5.38 -0.04
N MET A 191 17.64 4.94 0.86
CA MET A 191 17.43 5.04 2.31
C MET A 191 17.23 6.50 2.75
N ASP A 192 18.02 7.43 2.22
CA ASP A 192 17.94 8.85 2.56
C ASP A 192 16.62 9.47 2.13
N LYS A 193 16.17 9.18 0.90
CA LYS A 193 14.85 9.64 0.42
C LYS A 193 13.71 9.04 1.25
N ALA A 194 13.81 7.74 1.58
CA ALA A 194 12.83 7.08 2.43
C ALA A 194 12.75 7.74 3.80
N ARG A 195 13.90 8.04 4.43
CA ARG A 195 13.97 8.72 5.71
C ARG A 195 13.35 10.12 5.65
N GLU A 196 13.71 10.92 4.66
CA GLU A 196 13.16 12.26 4.45
C GLU A 196 11.63 12.23 4.42
N VAL A 197 11.07 11.49 3.46
CA VAL A 197 9.63 11.43 3.22
C VAL A 197 8.87 10.80 4.39
N MET A 198 9.36 9.67 4.91
CA MET A 198 8.69 8.96 6.01
C MET A 198 8.80 9.71 7.34
N SER A 199 9.83 10.51 7.57
CA SER A 199 9.92 11.38 8.75
C SER A 199 8.88 12.50 8.72
N GLU A 200 8.55 13.03 7.55
CA GLU A 200 7.50 14.03 7.39
C GLU A 200 6.11 13.42 7.58
N ILE A 201 5.79 12.34 6.87
CA ILE A 201 4.50 11.65 6.96
C ILE A 201 4.30 11.05 8.36
N GLY A 202 5.35 10.52 8.97
CA GLY A 202 5.34 9.87 10.28
C GLY A 202 4.83 10.75 11.42
N ARG A 203 4.90 12.08 11.28
CA ARG A 203 4.33 13.02 12.25
C ARG A 203 2.81 12.89 12.42
N TYR A 204 2.14 12.31 11.45
CA TYR A 204 0.70 12.10 11.41
C TYR A 204 0.28 10.67 11.74
N VAL A 205 1.23 9.73 11.82
CA VAL A 205 0.99 8.31 12.06
C VAL A 205 0.79 8.05 13.55
N ASP A 206 -0.24 7.27 13.90
CA ASP A 206 -0.53 6.85 15.28
C ASP A 206 0.05 5.46 15.56
N VAL A 207 0.06 4.57 14.55
CA VAL A 207 0.58 3.21 14.67
C VAL A 207 1.53 2.91 13.51
N ALA A 208 2.77 2.59 13.82
CA ALA A 208 3.76 2.14 12.84
C ALA A 208 4.02 0.63 12.98
N ILE A 209 4.00 -0.08 11.86
CA ILE A 209 4.37 -1.49 11.75
C ILE A 209 5.73 -1.51 11.06
N VAL A 210 6.72 -2.10 11.72
CA VAL A 210 8.12 -2.09 11.25
C VAL A 210 8.83 -3.39 11.60
N ASN A 211 9.87 -3.73 10.86
CA ASN A 211 10.86 -4.72 11.26
C ASN A 211 12.08 -4.02 11.89
N GLU A 212 13.09 -4.78 12.33
CA GLU A 212 14.29 -4.24 12.99
C GLU A 212 15.07 -3.27 12.08
N GLU A 213 15.24 -3.60 10.80
CA GLU A 213 15.96 -2.76 9.85
C GLU A 213 15.20 -1.45 9.58
N GLU A 214 13.88 -1.54 9.47
CA GLU A 214 13.01 -0.39 9.25
C GLU A 214 12.91 0.50 10.51
N ALA A 215 12.96 -0.08 11.70
CA ALA A 215 13.04 0.69 12.95
C ALA A 215 14.31 1.54 12.99
N CYS A 216 15.45 0.97 12.62
CA CYS A 216 16.70 1.71 12.48
C CYS A 216 16.59 2.86 11.47
N LEU A 217 15.90 2.64 10.36
CA LEU A 217 15.69 3.68 9.32
C LEU A 217 14.97 4.92 9.89
N LEU A 218 14.01 4.72 10.78
CA LEU A 218 13.24 5.82 11.38
C LEU A 218 13.94 6.50 12.57
N TYR A 219 14.79 5.77 13.33
CA TYR A 219 15.36 6.24 14.60
C TYR A 219 16.81 6.71 14.52
N THR A 220 17.57 6.37 13.48
CA THR A 220 18.98 6.76 13.39
C THR A 220 19.17 8.09 12.68
N SER A 221 18.72 9.19 13.29
CA SER A 221 19.13 10.51 12.82
C SER A 221 20.21 11.19 13.69
N ASP A 222 20.53 10.77 14.91
CA ASP A 222 21.49 11.54 15.72
C ASP A 222 22.27 10.78 16.83
N ALA A 223 22.30 9.44 16.82
CA ALA A 223 22.99 8.70 17.88
C ALA A 223 24.43 8.26 17.52
N ALA A 224 25.00 8.70 16.41
CA ALA A 224 26.33 8.29 15.94
C ALA A 224 27.42 9.39 16.04
N ASP A 225 27.10 10.59 16.54
CA ASP A 225 28.02 11.71 16.65
C ASP A 225 28.21 12.23 18.10
N GLU A 226 27.95 11.40 19.13
CA GLU A 226 28.41 11.68 20.49
C GLU A 226 29.39 10.61 21.02
#